data_72fa86986fea7f6f608ae402f294d7a5
#
_entry.id   72fa86986fea7f6f608ae402f294d7a5
#
_cell.length_a   1.000
_cell.length_b   1.000
_cell.length_c   1.000
_cell.angle_alpha   90.00
_cell.angle_beta   90.00
_cell.angle_gamma   90.00
#
_symmetry.space_group_name_H-M   'P 1'
#
loop_
_entity.id
_entity.type
_entity.pdbx_description
1 polymer ?
#
loop_
_entity_poly.entity_id
_entity_poly.type
_entity_poly.pdbx_seq_one_letter_code
_entity_poly.pdbx_strand_id
1 'polypeptide(L)'
;MVAGGTGLVGRHLVEALLQQKALVAVVSRRPQRIHLPKGAEAHEWRELPALLEGADEVFNLAGEGLADRRWSPDRKEAILQSRTESTRRIVEALQWVSQKPSVLVNASAIGYYGPHARTPLDEESAPGQDFLAQVCQAWEQEADAVVARGVRLVKLRLGVVLARDGGALPKMARPVRLFLGCTLGTGRQGFSWIHIDDLVQLLLEAARNPNYEGVINATSPRPISQKVFMHLLARRLHRPLWPLPAALTRVASTWLLGELAEPMLLQGAFVYPKKAQMLGFQYAFEKPEAALADLLKAT
;
A
#
# COMPACT_ATOMS: atom_id res chain seq x y z
N MET A 1 15.60 2.38 9.35
CA MET A 1 15.90 1.81 8.01
C MET A 1 14.63 1.65 7.18
N VAL A 2 14.68 1.90 5.85
CA VAL A 2 13.52 1.77 4.94
C VAL A 2 13.89 0.89 3.74
N ALA A 3 13.29 -0.28 3.62
CA ALA A 3 13.31 -1.07 2.39
C ALA A 3 12.15 -0.65 1.49
N GLY A 4 12.41 -0.44 0.19
CA GLY A 4 11.41 0.11 -0.75
C GLY A 4 11.23 1.63 -0.68
N GLY A 5 12.19 2.37 -0.13
CA GLY A 5 12.16 3.82 0.03
C GLY A 5 12.07 4.61 -1.28
N THR A 6 12.27 3.99 -2.43
CA THR A 6 12.11 4.61 -3.78
C THR A 6 10.71 4.47 -4.37
N GLY A 7 9.85 3.64 -3.78
CA GLY A 7 8.45 3.49 -4.17
C GLY A 7 7.60 4.69 -3.77
N LEU A 8 6.34 4.74 -4.21
CA LEU A 8 5.43 5.85 -3.91
C LEU A 8 5.34 6.13 -2.40
N VAL A 9 4.94 5.13 -1.62
CA VAL A 9 4.80 5.27 -0.16
C VAL A 9 6.15 5.51 0.50
N GLY A 10 7.20 4.79 0.04
CA GLY A 10 8.54 4.89 0.61
C GLY A 10 9.16 6.27 0.49
N ARG A 11 8.97 6.97 -0.65
CA ARG A 11 9.48 8.36 -0.82
C ARG A 11 8.85 9.31 0.17
N HIS A 12 7.53 9.29 0.30
CA HIS A 12 6.81 10.13 1.27
C HIS A 12 7.21 9.80 2.71
N LEU A 13 7.42 8.52 3.04
CA LEU A 13 7.91 8.12 4.36
C LEU A 13 9.33 8.62 4.62
N VAL A 14 10.25 8.48 3.65
CA VAL A 14 11.63 8.98 3.77
C VAL A 14 11.63 10.49 4.00
N GLU A 15 10.84 11.25 3.24
CA GLU A 15 10.71 12.70 3.41
C GLU A 15 10.19 13.05 4.82
N ALA A 16 9.16 12.36 5.30
CA ALA A 16 8.61 12.59 6.63
C ALA A 16 9.60 12.27 7.76
N LEU A 17 10.38 11.20 7.64
CA LEU A 17 11.43 10.83 8.59
C LEU A 17 12.54 11.89 8.62
N LEU A 18 12.97 12.38 7.46
CA LEU A 18 13.99 13.44 7.37
C LEU A 18 13.51 14.76 7.97
N GLN A 19 12.24 15.14 7.77
CA GLN A 19 11.64 16.32 8.42
C GLN A 19 11.69 16.22 9.94
N GLN A 20 11.64 15.01 10.49
CA GLN A 20 11.80 14.74 11.93
C GLN A 20 13.26 14.58 12.37
N LYS A 21 14.21 14.88 11.48
CA LYS A 21 15.66 14.79 11.72
C LYS A 21 16.17 13.37 12.02
N ALA A 22 15.45 12.34 11.55
CA ALA A 22 15.90 10.96 11.66
C ALA A 22 17.05 10.68 10.67
N LEU A 23 17.96 9.79 11.06
CA LEU A 23 18.94 9.20 10.16
C LEU A 23 18.23 8.12 9.32
N VAL A 24 18.23 8.26 8.00
CA VAL A 24 17.46 7.41 7.12
C VAL A 24 18.36 6.63 6.18
N ALA A 25 18.45 5.31 6.40
CA ALA A 25 19.09 4.38 5.49
C ALA A 25 18.03 3.72 4.59
N VAL A 26 18.19 3.82 3.27
CA VAL A 26 17.29 3.25 2.27
C VAL A 26 17.96 2.06 1.59
N VAL A 27 17.38 0.87 1.73
CA VAL A 27 17.90 -0.33 1.09
C VAL A 27 17.33 -0.49 -0.32
N SER A 28 18.21 -0.67 -1.31
CA SER A 28 17.86 -0.81 -2.72
C SER A 28 18.70 -1.90 -3.41
N ARG A 29 18.14 -2.49 -4.47
CA ARG A 29 18.86 -3.42 -5.38
C ARG A 29 19.93 -2.71 -6.22
N ARG A 30 19.81 -1.40 -6.42
CA ARG A 30 20.70 -0.58 -7.25
C ARG A 30 20.88 0.81 -6.61
N PRO A 31 21.57 0.90 -5.46
CA PRO A 31 21.69 2.17 -4.72
C PRO A 31 22.35 3.28 -5.55
N GLN A 32 23.24 2.93 -6.47
CA GLN A 32 23.94 3.91 -7.34
C GLN A 32 23.01 4.56 -8.39
N ARG A 33 21.80 4.03 -8.61
CA ARG A 33 20.85 4.49 -9.63
C ARG A 33 19.61 5.18 -9.05
N ILE A 34 19.56 5.35 -7.73
CA ILE A 34 18.44 6.01 -7.07
C ILE A 34 18.81 7.43 -6.66
N HIS A 35 17.82 8.31 -6.73
CA HIS A 35 17.95 9.67 -6.21
C HIS A 35 17.10 9.73 -4.94
N LEU A 36 17.75 10.04 -3.83
CA LEU A 36 17.12 10.22 -2.53
C LEU A 36 17.16 11.70 -2.13
N PRO A 37 16.23 12.15 -1.30
CA PRO A 37 16.31 13.47 -0.66
C PRO A 37 17.61 13.62 0.13
N LYS A 38 18.14 14.84 0.19
CA LYS A 38 19.35 15.16 0.97
C LYS A 38 19.16 14.74 2.43
N GLY A 39 20.09 13.94 2.95
CA GLY A 39 20.05 13.42 4.32
C GLY A 39 19.63 11.95 4.42
N ALA A 40 19.18 11.32 3.32
CA ALA A 40 18.99 9.88 3.26
C ALA A 40 20.15 9.21 2.52
N GLU A 41 20.57 8.04 2.99
CA GLU A 41 21.68 7.28 2.44
C GLU A 41 21.17 5.99 1.76
N ALA A 42 21.77 5.65 0.60
CA ALA A 42 21.39 4.48 -0.18
C ALA A 42 22.37 3.32 0.06
N HIS A 43 21.83 2.15 0.36
CA HIS A 43 22.58 0.96 0.73
C HIS A 43 22.15 -0.28 -0.06
N GLU A 44 23.03 -1.28 -0.10
CA GLU A 44 22.75 -2.57 -0.69
C GLU A 44 22.13 -3.54 0.32
N TRP A 45 21.43 -4.56 -0.19
CA TRP A 45 20.82 -5.60 0.65
C TRP A 45 21.85 -6.42 1.44
N ARG A 46 23.09 -6.52 1.00
CA ARG A 46 24.17 -7.22 1.73
C ARG A 46 24.62 -6.49 3.00
N GLU A 47 24.30 -5.21 3.12
CA GLU A 47 24.64 -4.37 4.27
C GLU A 47 23.59 -4.47 5.40
N LEU A 48 22.51 -5.26 5.23
CA LEU A 48 21.42 -5.38 6.19
C LEU A 48 21.88 -5.61 7.65
N PRO A 49 22.83 -6.52 7.96
CA PRO A 49 23.23 -6.71 9.35
C PRO A 49 23.78 -5.42 10.00
N ALA A 50 24.62 -4.69 9.28
CA ALA A 50 25.16 -3.41 9.76
C ALA A 50 24.11 -2.31 9.87
N LEU A 51 23.14 -2.28 8.96
CA LEU A 51 22.04 -1.30 8.95
C LEU A 51 20.97 -1.56 10.01
N LEU A 52 20.84 -2.80 10.44
CA LEU A 52 19.89 -3.21 11.49
C LEU A 52 20.49 -3.08 12.88
N GLU A 53 21.83 -3.12 13.01
CA GLU A 53 22.52 -2.97 14.29
C GLU A 53 22.27 -1.56 14.85
N GLY A 54 21.58 -1.47 15.98
CA GLY A 54 21.22 -0.20 16.62
C GLY A 54 20.17 0.65 15.89
N ALA A 55 19.51 0.11 14.86
CA ALA A 55 18.39 0.78 14.23
C ALA A 55 17.16 0.81 15.16
N ASP A 56 16.54 1.97 15.33
CA ASP A 56 15.31 2.10 16.14
C ASP A 56 14.12 1.42 15.49
N GLU A 57 13.91 1.72 14.20
CA GLU A 57 12.71 1.37 13.44
C GLU A 57 13.08 0.79 12.06
N VAL A 58 12.36 -0.24 11.65
CA VAL A 58 12.50 -0.85 10.32
C VAL A 58 11.17 -0.82 9.59
N PHE A 59 11.16 -0.25 8.38
CA PHE A 59 10.00 -0.23 7.49
C PHE A 59 10.30 -1.08 6.26
N ASN A 60 9.51 -2.12 6.03
CA ASN A 60 9.58 -2.94 4.83
C ASN A 60 8.40 -2.64 3.91
N LEU A 61 8.65 -1.81 2.90
CA LEU A 61 7.71 -1.44 1.84
C LEU A 61 8.16 -2.01 0.48
N ALA A 62 9.11 -2.94 0.49
CA ALA A 62 9.67 -3.51 -0.72
C ALA A 62 8.67 -4.44 -1.42
N GLY A 63 8.53 -4.27 -2.72
CA GLY A 63 7.67 -5.10 -3.56
C GLY A 63 7.59 -4.56 -4.99
N GLU A 64 7.44 -5.46 -5.95
CA GLU A 64 7.20 -5.10 -7.35
C GLU A 64 5.79 -4.48 -7.50
N GLY A 65 5.68 -3.43 -8.32
CA GLY A 65 4.39 -2.78 -8.61
C GLY A 65 3.42 -3.73 -9.29
N LEU A 66 2.17 -3.77 -8.83
CA LEU A 66 1.16 -4.69 -9.36
C LEU A 66 0.67 -4.29 -10.76
N ALA A 67 0.57 -2.98 -11.03
CA ALA A 67 -0.07 -2.42 -12.22
C ALA A 67 0.93 -1.85 -13.25
N ASP A 68 2.20 -2.24 -13.20
CA ASP A 68 3.22 -1.74 -14.12
C ASP A 68 3.26 -2.49 -15.45
N ARG A 69 2.86 -3.76 -15.43
CA ARG A 69 2.81 -4.65 -16.59
C ARG A 69 1.62 -5.60 -16.46
N ARG A 70 1.19 -6.19 -17.58
CA ARG A 70 0.21 -7.30 -17.57
C ARG A 70 0.75 -8.49 -16.79
N TRP A 71 -0.13 -9.23 -16.16
CA TRP A 71 0.24 -10.43 -15.43
C TRP A 71 0.47 -11.59 -16.39
N SER A 72 1.62 -12.21 -16.25
CA SER A 72 2.03 -13.50 -16.80
C SER A 72 2.41 -14.41 -15.62
N PRO A 73 2.60 -15.72 -15.82
CA PRO A 73 3.13 -16.58 -14.77
C PRO A 73 4.42 -16.03 -14.13
N ASP A 74 5.39 -15.61 -14.94
CA ASP A 74 6.65 -15.02 -14.48
C ASP A 74 6.44 -13.71 -13.69
N ARG A 75 5.45 -12.91 -14.11
CA ARG A 75 5.11 -11.68 -13.41
C ARG A 75 4.47 -11.95 -12.05
N LYS A 76 3.58 -12.94 -11.96
CA LYS A 76 2.98 -13.38 -10.70
C LYS A 76 4.07 -13.89 -9.74
N GLU A 77 5.00 -14.69 -10.24
CA GLU A 77 6.14 -15.16 -9.45
C GLU A 77 6.99 -13.99 -8.97
N ALA A 78 7.35 -13.04 -9.82
CA ALA A 78 8.11 -11.86 -9.43
C ALA A 78 7.39 -11.00 -8.38
N ILE A 79 6.05 -10.89 -8.45
CA ILE A 79 5.23 -10.20 -7.46
C ILE A 79 5.33 -10.89 -6.09
N LEU A 80 5.22 -12.21 -6.04
CA LEU A 80 5.34 -13.02 -4.83
C LEU A 80 6.76 -12.92 -4.26
N GLN A 81 7.75 -13.28 -5.07
CA GLN A 81 9.16 -13.35 -4.66
C GLN A 81 9.69 -12.01 -4.16
N SER A 82 9.36 -10.89 -4.83
CA SER A 82 9.84 -9.58 -4.40
C SER A 82 9.43 -9.20 -2.98
N ARG A 83 8.32 -9.75 -2.49
CA ARG A 83 7.77 -9.50 -1.16
C ARG A 83 8.30 -10.48 -0.12
N THR A 84 8.20 -11.76 -0.41
CA THR A 84 8.64 -12.82 0.50
C THR A 84 10.15 -12.77 0.71
N GLU A 85 10.94 -12.64 -0.37
CA GLU A 85 12.39 -12.61 -0.28
C GLU A 85 12.91 -11.36 0.43
N SER A 86 12.34 -10.17 0.15
CA SER A 86 12.76 -8.96 0.86
C SER A 86 12.50 -9.05 2.36
N THR A 87 11.38 -9.63 2.76
CA THR A 87 11.03 -9.82 4.17
C THR A 87 11.92 -10.87 4.82
N ARG A 88 12.12 -12.01 4.15
CA ARG A 88 13.01 -13.08 4.63
C ARG A 88 14.42 -12.56 4.88
N ARG A 89 15.00 -11.80 3.95
CA ARG A 89 16.33 -11.21 4.10
C ARG A 89 16.46 -10.32 5.34
N ILE A 90 15.43 -9.53 5.65
CA ILE A 90 15.41 -8.70 6.86
C ILE A 90 15.37 -9.60 8.10
N VAL A 91 14.50 -10.60 8.14
CA VAL A 91 14.37 -11.53 9.27
C VAL A 91 15.64 -12.36 9.49
N GLU A 92 16.25 -12.84 8.42
CA GLU A 92 17.51 -13.59 8.47
C GLU A 92 18.67 -12.71 8.96
N ALA A 93 18.76 -11.47 8.50
CA ALA A 93 19.82 -10.55 8.92
C ALA A 93 19.78 -10.28 10.43
N LEU A 94 18.60 -10.29 11.05
CA LEU A 94 18.44 -10.06 12.50
C LEU A 94 19.15 -11.13 13.38
N GLN A 95 19.51 -12.29 12.84
CA GLN A 95 20.29 -13.27 13.58
C GLN A 95 21.73 -12.80 13.89
N TRP A 96 22.25 -11.88 13.10
CA TRP A 96 23.60 -11.33 13.21
C TRP A 96 23.65 -9.98 13.93
N VAL A 97 22.52 -9.52 14.48
CA VAL A 97 22.35 -8.21 15.10
C VAL A 97 22.25 -8.38 16.61
N SER A 98 23.09 -7.67 17.34
CA SER A 98 23.14 -7.67 18.81
C SER A 98 22.12 -6.68 19.38
N GLN A 99 22.12 -5.44 18.87
CA GLN A 99 21.16 -4.39 19.24
C GLN A 99 20.05 -4.32 18.19
N LYS A 100 19.04 -5.16 18.37
CA LYS A 100 17.95 -5.30 17.41
C LYS A 100 17.02 -4.10 17.40
N PRO A 101 16.40 -3.78 16.25
CA PRO A 101 15.37 -2.74 16.16
C PRO A 101 14.19 -3.07 17.08
N SER A 102 13.55 -2.02 17.58
CA SER A 102 12.36 -2.17 18.45
C SER A 102 11.15 -2.70 17.68
N VAL A 103 11.08 -2.43 16.38
CA VAL A 103 9.90 -2.74 15.55
C VAL A 103 10.26 -2.99 14.08
N LEU A 104 9.55 -3.94 13.49
CA LEU A 104 9.38 -4.08 12.05
C LEU A 104 7.96 -3.70 11.66
N VAL A 105 7.80 -2.62 10.90
CA VAL A 105 6.55 -2.27 10.21
C VAL A 105 6.63 -2.85 8.81
N ASN A 106 5.92 -3.93 8.58
CA ASN A 106 5.90 -4.65 7.29
C ASN A 106 4.63 -4.31 6.52
N ALA A 107 4.77 -3.88 5.27
CA ALA A 107 3.62 -3.71 4.41
C ALA A 107 2.97 -5.06 4.09
N SER A 108 1.67 -5.04 3.95
CA SER A 108 0.81 -6.04 3.34
C SER A 108 -0.23 -5.30 2.49
N ALA A 109 -1.32 -5.92 2.10
CA ALA A 109 -2.39 -5.26 1.35
C ALA A 109 -3.75 -5.82 1.72
N ILE A 110 -4.81 -5.01 1.53
CA ILE A 110 -6.20 -5.47 1.66
C ILE A 110 -6.58 -6.58 0.67
N GLY A 111 -5.72 -6.84 -0.32
CA GLY A 111 -5.80 -8.03 -1.15
C GLY A 111 -5.78 -9.34 -0.38
N TYR A 112 -5.30 -9.33 0.87
CA TYR A 112 -5.39 -10.45 1.82
C TYR A 112 -6.80 -11.04 1.92
N TYR A 113 -7.81 -10.18 1.91
CA TYR A 113 -9.20 -10.61 2.07
C TYR A 113 -9.82 -11.18 0.79
N GLY A 114 -9.20 -10.97 -0.36
CA GLY A 114 -9.82 -11.33 -1.64
C GLY A 114 -11.05 -10.48 -1.98
N PRO A 115 -11.81 -10.88 -3.00
CA PRO A 115 -12.98 -10.13 -3.47
C PRO A 115 -14.22 -10.37 -2.59
N HIS A 116 -14.69 -9.32 -1.94
CA HIS A 116 -15.92 -9.32 -1.14
C HIS A 116 -16.83 -8.14 -1.54
N ALA A 117 -17.82 -8.41 -2.36
CA ALA A 117 -18.60 -7.33 -2.98
C ALA A 117 -19.46 -6.51 -1.99
N ARG A 118 -19.86 -7.03 -0.85
CA ARG A 118 -20.83 -6.37 0.05
C ARG A 118 -20.57 -6.55 1.54
N THR A 119 -19.77 -7.50 1.95
CA THR A 119 -19.52 -7.77 3.38
C THR A 119 -18.48 -6.79 3.90
N PRO A 120 -18.77 -6.03 4.96
CA PRO A 120 -17.75 -5.26 5.66
C PRO A 120 -16.67 -6.19 6.23
N LEU A 121 -15.40 -5.82 6.02
CA LEU A 121 -14.24 -6.58 6.46
C LEU A 121 -13.41 -5.74 7.43
N ASP A 122 -12.84 -6.39 8.44
CA ASP A 122 -11.91 -5.82 9.40
C ASP A 122 -10.69 -6.74 9.57
N GLU A 123 -9.83 -6.44 10.54
CA GLU A 123 -8.60 -7.18 10.78
C GLU A 123 -8.83 -8.63 11.23
N GLU A 124 -10.00 -8.97 11.75
CA GLU A 124 -10.40 -10.32 12.21
C GLU A 124 -10.99 -11.17 11.07
N SER A 125 -11.27 -10.56 9.92
CA SER A 125 -11.87 -11.24 8.77
C SER A 125 -10.92 -12.25 8.13
N ALA A 126 -11.47 -13.39 7.71
CA ALA A 126 -10.70 -14.48 7.09
C ALA A 126 -10.02 -14.08 5.78
N PRO A 127 -8.89 -14.72 5.41
CA PRO A 127 -8.23 -14.49 4.14
C PRO A 127 -9.06 -14.99 2.96
N GLY A 128 -8.88 -14.34 1.81
CA GLY A 128 -9.35 -14.81 0.53
C GLY A 128 -8.52 -15.99 -0.02
N GLN A 129 -8.92 -16.48 -1.19
CA GLN A 129 -8.28 -17.63 -1.84
C GLN A 129 -7.67 -17.31 -3.21
N ASP A 130 -7.82 -16.08 -3.67
CA ASP A 130 -7.27 -15.65 -4.95
C ASP A 130 -5.74 -15.43 -4.89
N PHE A 131 -5.14 -15.15 -6.03
CA PHE A 131 -3.69 -14.96 -6.13
C PHE A 131 -3.18 -13.84 -5.21
N LEU A 132 -3.89 -12.70 -5.12
CA LEU A 132 -3.44 -11.59 -4.25
C LEU A 132 -3.55 -11.95 -2.77
N ALA A 133 -4.58 -12.70 -2.38
CA ALA A 133 -4.73 -13.19 -1.03
C ALA A 133 -3.59 -14.15 -0.65
N GLN A 134 -3.24 -15.07 -1.56
CA GLN A 134 -2.10 -15.99 -1.37
C GLN A 134 -0.77 -15.22 -1.24
N VAL A 135 -0.54 -14.21 -2.07
CA VAL A 135 0.65 -13.35 -1.97
C VAL A 135 0.72 -12.66 -0.62
N CYS A 136 -0.40 -12.06 -0.15
CA CYS A 136 -0.43 -11.38 1.12
C CYS A 136 -0.20 -12.35 2.29
N GLN A 137 -0.81 -13.53 2.28
CA GLN A 137 -0.63 -14.56 3.29
C GLN A 137 0.84 -15.00 3.38
N ALA A 138 1.46 -15.34 2.25
CA ALA A 138 2.88 -15.72 2.21
C ALA A 138 3.79 -14.58 2.70
N TRP A 139 3.48 -13.34 2.32
CA TRP A 139 4.24 -12.17 2.76
C TRP A 139 4.13 -11.93 4.26
N GLU A 140 2.93 -12.02 4.83
CA GLU A 140 2.69 -11.88 6.26
C GLU A 140 3.34 -13.01 7.07
N GLN A 141 3.32 -14.24 6.56
CA GLN A 141 3.95 -15.40 7.17
C GLN A 141 5.49 -15.24 7.27
N GLU A 142 6.15 -14.72 6.24
CA GLU A 142 7.59 -14.42 6.32
C GLU A 142 7.90 -13.37 7.39
N ALA A 143 7.02 -12.37 7.55
CA ALA A 143 7.20 -11.34 8.56
C ALA A 143 6.98 -11.88 10.00
N ASP A 144 6.08 -12.84 10.20
CA ASP A 144 5.78 -13.40 11.52
C ASP A 144 7.02 -13.99 12.22
N ALA A 145 8.00 -14.46 11.44
CA ALA A 145 9.24 -15.00 11.98
C ALA A 145 10.10 -13.95 12.73
N VAL A 146 9.83 -12.66 12.58
CA VAL A 146 10.57 -11.60 13.31
C VAL A 146 10.25 -11.59 14.80
N VAL A 147 9.06 -12.04 15.19
CA VAL A 147 8.61 -12.09 16.60
C VAL A 147 9.51 -13.02 17.41
N ALA A 148 9.89 -14.18 16.85
CA ALA A 148 10.82 -15.10 17.46
C ALA A 148 12.25 -14.52 17.62
N ARG A 149 12.55 -13.41 16.97
CA ARG A 149 13.80 -12.64 17.11
C ARG A 149 13.72 -11.56 18.18
N GLY A 150 12.58 -11.39 18.85
CA GLY A 150 12.35 -10.38 19.89
C GLY A 150 12.09 -8.98 19.35
N VAL A 151 11.65 -8.84 18.11
CA VAL A 151 11.28 -7.58 17.45
C VAL A 151 9.76 -7.50 17.34
N ARG A 152 9.15 -6.39 17.75
CA ARG A 152 7.72 -6.15 17.60
C ARG A 152 7.35 -6.07 16.13
N LEU A 153 6.26 -6.72 15.74
CA LEU A 153 5.78 -6.76 14.36
C LEU A 153 4.48 -5.99 14.20
N VAL A 154 4.44 -5.09 13.22
CA VAL A 154 3.20 -4.49 12.72
C VAL A 154 3.05 -4.82 11.23
N LYS A 155 1.95 -5.47 10.87
CA LYS A 155 1.59 -5.80 9.48
C LYS A 155 0.52 -4.82 9.00
N LEU A 156 0.87 -3.88 8.11
CA LEU A 156 -0.07 -2.90 7.58
C LEU A 156 -0.67 -3.39 6.27
N ARG A 157 -1.95 -3.75 6.27
CA ARG A 157 -2.72 -4.10 5.06
C ARG A 157 -3.17 -2.82 4.35
N LEU A 158 -2.40 -2.40 3.37
CA LEU A 158 -2.61 -1.15 2.65
C LEU A 158 -3.86 -1.23 1.76
N GLY A 159 -4.71 -0.22 1.87
CA GLY A 159 -5.77 0.06 0.90
C GLY A 159 -5.22 0.70 -0.38
N VAL A 160 -6.12 1.19 -1.24
CA VAL A 160 -5.73 1.94 -2.43
C VAL A 160 -5.17 3.29 -2.01
N VAL A 161 -3.85 3.44 -2.14
CA VAL A 161 -3.17 4.69 -1.76
C VAL A 161 -3.46 5.76 -2.80
N LEU A 162 -4.02 6.88 -2.34
CA LEU A 162 -4.27 8.06 -3.15
C LEU A 162 -3.14 9.07 -2.92
N ALA A 163 -2.42 9.39 -3.99
CA ALA A 163 -1.36 10.40 -4.02
C ALA A 163 -1.41 11.17 -5.33
N ARG A 164 -0.91 12.40 -5.33
CA ARG A 164 -0.87 13.27 -6.52
C ARG A 164 0.17 12.80 -7.54
N ASP A 165 1.32 12.36 -7.06
CA ASP A 165 2.56 12.10 -7.80
C ASP A 165 2.74 10.63 -8.22
N GLY A 166 1.71 9.77 -7.99
CA GLY A 166 1.79 8.38 -8.39
C GLY A 166 0.61 7.50 -7.95
N GLY A 167 0.77 6.20 -8.15
CA GLY A 167 -0.22 5.20 -7.73
C GLY A 167 -1.50 5.20 -8.57
N ALA A 168 -2.62 4.95 -7.91
CA ALA A 168 -3.91 4.75 -8.57
C ALA A 168 -4.56 6.06 -9.05
N LEU A 169 -4.47 7.14 -8.27
CA LEU A 169 -5.20 8.38 -8.56
C LEU A 169 -4.86 9.00 -9.92
N PRO A 170 -3.59 9.22 -10.32
CA PRO A 170 -3.27 9.74 -11.64
C PRO A 170 -3.76 8.85 -12.78
N LYS A 171 -3.68 7.51 -12.60
CA LYS A 171 -4.16 6.53 -13.60
C LYS A 171 -5.67 6.60 -13.78
N MET A 172 -6.43 6.81 -12.70
CA MET A 172 -7.89 6.98 -12.74
C MET A 172 -8.30 8.37 -13.24
N ALA A 173 -7.58 9.41 -12.88
CA ALA A 173 -7.89 10.79 -13.25
C ALA A 173 -7.61 11.08 -14.74
N ARG A 174 -6.59 10.43 -15.33
CA ARG A 174 -6.21 10.69 -16.73
C ARG A 174 -7.35 10.46 -17.73
N PRO A 175 -8.04 9.31 -17.77
CA PRO A 175 -9.18 9.14 -18.68
C PRO A 175 -10.33 10.11 -18.37
N VAL A 176 -10.58 10.44 -17.10
CA VAL A 176 -11.60 11.42 -16.74
C VAL A 176 -11.26 12.81 -17.30
N ARG A 177 -10.00 13.26 -17.18
CA ARG A 177 -9.55 14.54 -17.77
C ARG A 177 -9.72 14.58 -19.29
N LEU A 178 -9.59 13.44 -19.95
CA LEU A 178 -9.74 13.28 -21.40
C LEU A 178 -11.19 13.03 -21.84
N PHE A 179 -12.18 13.27 -20.96
CA PHE A 179 -13.60 13.03 -21.21
C PHE A 179 -13.98 11.57 -21.50
N LEU A 180 -13.11 10.63 -21.10
CA LEU A 180 -13.32 9.18 -21.27
C LEU A 180 -13.64 8.49 -19.92
N GLY A 181 -14.02 9.28 -18.91
CA GLY A 181 -14.35 8.74 -17.59
C GLY A 181 -15.59 7.87 -17.62
N CYS A 182 -15.53 6.70 -17.01
CA CYS A 182 -16.66 5.78 -16.84
C CYS A 182 -16.53 5.01 -15.53
N THR A 183 -17.62 4.38 -15.10
CA THR A 183 -17.63 3.42 -14.01
C THR A 183 -17.21 2.05 -14.54
N LEU A 184 -16.33 1.34 -13.85
CA LEU A 184 -15.87 0.01 -14.26
C LEU A 184 -16.77 -1.10 -13.69
N GLY A 185 -17.15 -2.04 -14.53
CA GLY A 185 -18.07 -3.12 -14.16
C GLY A 185 -19.40 -2.56 -13.64
N THR A 186 -19.91 -3.11 -12.54
CA THR A 186 -21.13 -2.63 -11.89
C THR A 186 -20.91 -1.37 -11.06
N GLY A 187 -19.66 -1.07 -10.70
CA GLY A 187 -19.28 0.01 -9.79
C GLY A 187 -19.72 -0.17 -8.34
N ARG A 188 -20.33 -1.32 -8.00
CA ARG A 188 -20.80 -1.62 -6.65
C ARG A 188 -19.74 -2.20 -5.75
N GLN A 189 -18.62 -2.63 -6.32
CA GLN A 189 -17.46 -3.13 -5.59
C GLN A 189 -16.92 -2.09 -4.63
N GLY A 190 -16.45 -2.53 -3.46
CA GLY A 190 -15.83 -1.68 -2.46
C GLY A 190 -14.55 -1.05 -2.97
N PHE A 191 -14.33 0.19 -2.60
CA PHE A 191 -13.11 0.95 -2.87
C PHE A 191 -12.57 1.47 -1.54
N SER A 192 -11.73 0.65 -0.93
CA SER A 192 -11.07 0.97 0.34
C SER A 192 -9.76 1.69 0.05
N TRP A 193 -9.72 2.94 0.37
CA TRP A 193 -8.66 3.89 0.02
C TRP A 193 -8.03 4.51 1.27
N ILE A 194 -6.87 5.12 1.11
CA ILE A 194 -6.23 5.94 2.13
C ILE A 194 -5.47 7.10 1.44
N HIS A 195 -5.48 8.28 2.07
CA HIS A 195 -4.64 9.39 1.64
C HIS A 195 -3.17 9.09 1.94
N ILE A 196 -2.25 9.51 1.08
CA ILE A 196 -0.83 9.24 1.27
C ILE A 196 -0.30 9.80 2.61
N ASP A 197 -0.74 11.00 3.01
CA ASP A 197 -0.30 11.60 4.26
C ASP A 197 -0.83 10.83 5.48
N ASP A 198 -2.09 10.40 5.47
CA ASP A 198 -2.65 9.55 6.53
C ASP A 198 -1.90 8.21 6.62
N LEU A 199 -1.53 7.62 5.47
CA LEU A 199 -0.74 6.40 5.46
C LEU A 199 0.65 6.60 6.05
N VAL A 200 1.32 7.69 5.71
CA VAL A 200 2.65 8.01 6.25
C VAL A 200 2.57 8.23 7.77
N GLN A 201 1.57 8.97 8.24
CA GLN A 201 1.36 9.15 9.67
C GLN A 201 1.05 7.84 10.38
N LEU A 202 0.23 6.96 9.78
CA LEU A 202 -0.06 5.63 10.34
C LEU A 202 1.19 4.74 10.41
N LEU A 203 2.07 4.79 9.40
CA LEU A 203 3.36 4.10 9.42
C LEU A 203 4.24 4.58 10.59
N LEU A 204 4.35 5.89 10.78
CA LEU A 204 5.13 6.50 11.85
C LEU A 204 4.54 6.19 13.23
N GLU A 205 3.23 6.29 13.38
CA GLU A 205 2.53 5.97 14.63
C GLU A 205 2.69 4.47 14.97
N ALA A 206 2.54 3.59 13.98
CA ALA A 206 2.71 2.15 14.15
C ALA A 206 4.14 1.77 14.59
N ALA A 207 5.14 2.53 14.16
CA ALA A 207 6.51 2.31 14.59
C ALA A 207 6.73 2.73 16.05
N ARG A 208 6.22 3.87 16.46
CA ARG A 208 6.53 4.52 17.74
C ARG A 208 5.65 4.10 18.91
N ASN A 209 4.39 3.87 18.65
CA ASN A 209 3.42 3.50 19.67
C ASN A 209 3.42 1.99 19.88
N PRO A 210 3.85 1.48 21.07
CA PRO A 210 3.96 0.05 21.32
C PRO A 210 2.60 -0.68 21.30
N ASN A 211 1.48 0.02 21.40
CA ASN A 211 0.15 -0.58 21.30
C ASN A 211 -0.20 -1.04 19.87
N TYR A 212 0.56 -0.56 18.87
CA TYR A 212 0.43 -1.06 17.52
C TYR A 212 1.23 -2.34 17.36
N GLU A 213 0.53 -3.47 17.30
CA GLU A 213 1.10 -4.80 17.13
C GLU A 213 0.20 -5.67 16.24
N GLY A 214 0.78 -6.62 15.51
CA GLY A 214 0.05 -7.54 14.64
C GLY A 214 -0.53 -6.84 13.41
N VAL A 215 -1.73 -7.25 12.99
CA VAL A 215 -2.38 -6.77 11.77
C VAL A 215 -3.13 -5.46 12.00
N ILE A 216 -3.01 -4.53 11.06
CA ILE A 216 -3.76 -3.27 11.05
C ILE A 216 -4.15 -2.95 9.60
N ASN A 217 -5.41 -2.63 9.36
CA ASN A 217 -5.87 -2.16 8.06
C ASN A 217 -5.52 -0.68 7.88
N ALA A 218 -4.70 -0.39 6.89
CA ALA A 218 -4.33 0.96 6.50
C ALA A 218 -5.28 1.48 5.41
N THR A 219 -6.50 1.78 5.81
CA THR A 219 -7.57 2.32 4.97
C THR A 219 -8.19 3.53 5.64
N SER A 220 -8.86 4.39 4.86
CA SER A 220 -9.76 5.41 5.43
C SER A 220 -10.93 4.74 6.17
N PRO A 221 -11.46 5.34 7.26
CA PRO A 221 -12.62 4.82 7.97
C PRO A 221 -13.92 4.86 7.16
N ARG A 222 -13.90 5.47 5.99
CA ARG A 222 -15.05 5.61 5.08
C ARG A 222 -14.79 4.98 3.71
N PRO A 223 -14.73 3.65 3.61
CA PRO A 223 -14.68 2.99 2.31
C PRO A 223 -15.99 3.26 1.55
N ILE A 224 -15.88 3.47 0.25
CA ILE A 224 -17.03 3.78 -0.63
C ILE A 224 -17.09 2.80 -1.80
N SER A 225 -18.15 2.83 -2.58
CA SER A 225 -18.16 2.05 -3.82
C SER A 225 -17.32 2.73 -4.91
N GLN A 226 -16.77 1.94 -5.83
CA GLN A 226 -16.00 2.45 -6.97
C GLN A 226 -16.82 3.46 -7.80
N LYS A 227 -18.12 3.23 -7.99
CA LYS A 227 -19.03 4.17 -8.68
C LYS A 227 -19.06 5.52 -7.97
N VAL A 228 -19.22 5.54 -6.64
CA VAL A 228 -19.23 6.79 -5.85
C VAL A 228 -17.90 7.50 -6.00
N PHE A 229 -16.78 6.79 -5.86
CA PHE A 229 -15.46 7.39 -6.04
C PHE A 229 -15.28 8.03 -7.41
N MET A 230 -15.67 7.34 -8.50
CA MET A 230 -15.56 7.88 -9.86
C MET A 230 -16.44 9.12 -10.08
N HIS A 231 -17.64 9.17 -9.48
CA HIS A 231 -18.48 10.36 -9.53
C HIS A 231 -17.84 11.55 -8.80
N LEU A 232 -17.28 11.33 -7.62
CA LEU A 232 -16.57 12.36 -6.87
C LEU A 232 -15.34 12.86 -7.64
N LEU A 233 -14.58 11.96 -8.24
CA LEU A 233 -13.41 12.26 -9.07
C LEU A 233 -13.82 13.10 -10.29
N ALA A 234 -14.84 12.68 -11.03
CA ALA A 234 -15.35 13.38 -12.20
C ALA A 234 -15.88 14.77 -11.84
N ARG A 235 -16.65 14.88 -10.74
CA ARG A 235 -17.14 16.16 -10.20
C ARG A 235 -15.98 17.09 -9.83
N ARG A 236 -14.95 16.59 -9.15
CA ARG A 236 -13.77 17.38 -8.76
C ARG A 236 -12.98 17.89 -9.95
N LEU A 237 -12.93 17.11 -11.03
CA LEU A 237 -12.26 17.47 -12.28
C LEU A 237 -13.16 18.30 -13.23
N HIS A 238 -14.41 18.56 -12.88
CA HIS A 238 -15.40 19.21 -13.75
C HIS A 238 -15.54 18.51 -15.11
N ARG A 239 -15.68 17.17 -15.07
CA ARG A 239 -15.80 16.33 -16.27
C ARG A 239 -17.01 15.41 -16.18
N PRO A 240 -17.65 15.08 -17.31
CA PRO A 240 -18.74 14.11 -17.33
C PRO A 240 -18.22 12.70 -17.03
N LEU A 241 -19.12 11.87 -16.52
CA LEU A 241 -18.90 10.44 -16.37
C LEU A 241 -19.93 9.70 -17.24
N TRP A 242 -19.44 8.88 -18.17
CA TRP A 242 -20.30 8.22 -19.14
C TRP A 242 -20.94 6.96 -18.55
N PRO A 243 -22.24 6.77 -18.72
CA PRO A 243 -22.96 5.58 -18.27
C PRO A 243 -22.75 4.43 -19.25
N LEU A 244 -21.59 3.80 -19.23
CA LEU A 244 -21.32 2.65 -20.08
C LEU A 244 -21.89 1.37 -19.46
N PRO A 245 -22.42 0.43 -20.28
CA PRO A 245 -22.84 -0.88 -19.81
C PRO A 245 -21.71 -1.64 -19.12
N ALA A 246 -22.01 -2.28 -17.98
CA ALA A 246 -21.01 -3.00 -17.19
C ALA A 246 -20.27 -4.10 -17.99
N ALA A 247 -20.98 -4.78 -18.90
CA ALA A 247 -20.37 -5.79 -19.77
C ALA A 247 -19.31 -5.18 -20.69
N LEU A 248 -19.58 -4.00 -21.27
CA LEU A 248 -18.64 -3.33 -22.16
C LEU A 248 -17.38 -2.86 -21.43
N THR A 249 -17.56 -2.24 -20.25
CA THR A 249 -16.43 -1.79 -19.43
C THR A 249 -15.61 -2.95 -18.90
N ARG A 250 -16.25 -4.09 -18.58
CA ARG A 250 -15.55 -5.32 -18.18
C ARG A 250 -14.68 -5.86 -19.33
N VAL A 251 -15.25 -6.00 -20.53
CA VAL A 251 -14.49 -6.47 -21.71
C VAL A 251 -13.33 -5.53 -22.02
N ALA A 252 -13.55 -4.23 -22.03
CA ALA A 252 -12.52 -3.23 -22.31
C ALA A 252 -11.39 -3.26 -21.26
N SER A 253 -11.73 -3.35 -19.97
CA SER A 253 -10.73 -3.41 -18.90
C SER A 253 -9.93 -4.71 -18.94
N THR A 254 -10.57 -5.85 -19.20
CA THR A 254 -9.88 -7.15 -19.35
C THR A 254 -8.99 -7.15 -20.59
N TRP A 255 -9.46 -6.58 -21.71
CA TRP A 255 -8.63 -6.45 -22.91
C TRP A 255 -7.39 -5.55 -22.69
N LEU A 256 -7.54 -4.46 -21.95
CA LEU A 256 -6.46 -3.51 -21.70
C LEU A 256 -5.46 -4.01 -20.64
N LEU A 257 -5.94 -4.59 -19.56
CA LEU A 257 -5.16 -4.94 -18.35
C LEU A 257 -4.96 -6.44 -18.15
N GLY A 258 -5.63 -7.29 -18.96
CA GLY A 258 -5.57 -8.72 -18.80
C GLY A 258 -6.15 -9.19 -17.47
N GLU A 259 -5.55 -10.21 -16.86
CA GLU A 259 -5.96 -10.76 -15.56
C GLU A 259 -5.95 -9.74 -14.40
N LEU A 260 -5.20 -8.65 -14.54
CA LEU A 260 -5.17 -7.53 -13.58
C LEU A 260 -6.51 -6.83 -13.40
N ALA A 261 -7.34 -6.80 -14.46
CA ALA A 261 -8.58 -6.05 -14.45
C ALA A 261 -9.56 -6.57 -13.38
N GLU A 262 -9.63 -7.86 -13.20
CA GLU A 262 -10.59 -8.48 -12.30
C GLU A 262 -10.29 -8.18 -10.83
N PRO A 263 -9.13 -8.53 -10.26
CA PRO A 263 -8.87 -8.30 -8.84
C PRO A 263 -8.66 -6.83 -8.47
N MET A 264 -8.15 -6.01 -9.38
CA MET A 264 -7.83 -4.60 -9.04
C MET A 264 -8.95 -3.61 -9.34
N LEU A 265 -9.77 -3.86 -10.37
CA LEU A 265 -10.74 -2.88 -10.86
C LEU A 265 -12.20 -3.35 -10.79
N LEU A 266 -12.43 -4.64 -11.01
CA LEU A 266 -13.78 -5.20 -11.10
C LEU A 266 -14.23 -5.88 -9.81
N GLN A 267 -13.30 -6.26 -8.97
CA GLN A 267 -13.53 -6.83 -7.65
C GLN A 267 -12.94 -5.91 -6.59
N GLY A 268 -13.61 -5.79 -5.46
CA GLY A 268 -13.14 -4.95 -4.36
C GLY A 268 -13.87 -5.30 -3.08
N ALA A 269 -13.40 -4.76 -1.98
CA ALA A 269 -13.92 -5.02 -0.66
C ALA A 269 -14.12 -3.72 0.11
N PHE A 270 -15.09 -3.72 1.04
CA PHE A 270 -15.26 -2.65 2.02
C PHE A 270 -14.48 -3.01 3.27
N VAL A 271 -13.24 -2.54 3.35
CA VAL A 271 -12.31 -2.84 4.46
C VAL A 271 -12.24 -1.65 5.40
N TYR A 272 -12.48 -1.90 6.67
CA TYR A 272 -12.51 -0.91 7.74
C TYR A 272 -11.27 -1.02 8.62
N PRO A 273 -10.69 0.11 9.05
CA PRO A 273 -9.51 0.15 9.91
C PRO A 273 -9.92 0.10 11.39
N LYS A 274 -10.58 -0.97 11.81
CA LYS A 274 -11.16 -1.11 13.16
C LYS A 274 -10.10 -0.93 14.24
N LYS A 275 -8.95 -1.57 14.07
CA LYS A 275 -7.86 -1.51 15.06
C LYS A 275 -7.20 -0.13 15.12
N ALA A 276 -6.95 0.52 13.99
CA ALA A 276 -6.40 1.88 13.99
C ALA A 276 -7.37 2.87 14.68
N GLN A 277 -8.68 2.76 14.43
CA GLN A 277 -9.70 3.56 15.12
C GLN A 277 -9.75 3.28 16.63
N MET A 278 -9.71 2.01 17.05
CA MET A 278 -9.67 1.63 18.46
C MET A 278 -8.44 2.16 19.20
N LEU A 279 -7.30 2.24 18.49
CA LEU A 279 -6.06 2.83 19.01
C LEU A 279 -6.05 4.37 18.97
N GLY A 280 -7.12 4.99 18.49
CA GLY A 280 -7.27 6.44 18.49
C GLY A 280 -6.57 7.17 17.36
N PHE A 281 -6.19 6.48 16.26
CA PHE A 281 -5.57 7.12 15.11
C PHE A 281 -6.46 8.22 14.52
N GLN A 282 -5.88 9.41 14.33
CA GLN A 282 -6.58 10.58 13.80
C GLN A 282 -6.32 10.74 12.32
N TYR A 283 -7.35 10.57 11.51
CA TYR A 283 -7.26 10.77 10.06
C TYR A 283 -7.43 12.25 9.71
N ALA A 284 -6.52 12.79 8.92
CA ALA A 284 -6.68 14.13 8.33
C ALA A 284 -7.70 14.11 7.18
N PHE A 285 -7.80 12.98 6.47
CA PHE A 285 -8.65 12.83 5.29
C PHE A 285 -9.60 11.63 5.42
N GLU A 286 -10.61 11.74 6.29
CA GLU A 286 -11.62 10.68 6.42
C GLU A 286 -12.58 10.60 5.21
N LYS A 287 -12.87 11.75 4.60
CA LYS A 287 -13.83 11.87 3.50
C LYS A 287 -13.12 11.91 2.15
N PRO A 288 -13.56 11.13 1.15
CA PRO A 288 -12.92 11.10 -0.16
C PRO A 288 -12.98 12.46 -0.88
N GLU A 289 -13.99 13.29 -0.60
CA GLU A 289 -14.11 14.65 -1.15
C GLU A 289 -12.93 15.53 -0.69
N ALA A 290 -12.59 15.47 0.60
CA ALA A 290 -11.48 16.24 1.16
C ALA A 290 -10.13 15.75 0.58
N ALA A 291 -9.93 14.42 0.51
CA ALA A 291 -8.75 13.83 -0.09
C ALA A 291 -8.58 14.23 -1.56
N LEU A 292 -9.65 14.14 -2.37
CA LEU A 292 -9.61 14.56 -3.77
C LEU A 292 -9.42 16.08 -3.92
N ALA A 293 -9.98 16.89 -3.01
CA ALA A 293 -9.78 18.33 -3.03
C ALA A 293 -8.32 18.70 -2.76
N ASP A 294 -7.65 18.00 -1.87
CA ASP A 294 -6.24 18.19 -1.60
C ASP A 294 -5.35 17.72 -2.75
N LEU A 295 -5.50 16.45 -3.17
CA LEU A 295 -4.64 15.82 -4.16
C LEU A 295 -4.81 16.37 -5.59
N LEU A 296 -5.94 16.98 -5.90
CA LEU A 296 -6.26 17.55 -7.21
C LEU A 296 -6.36 19.09 -7.19
N LYS A 297 -5.70 19.77 -6.26
CA LYS A 297 -5.52 21.23 -6.32
C LYS A 297 -4.81 21.58 -7.62
N ALA A 298 -5.33 22.60 -8.30
CA ALA A 298 -4.60 23.22 -9.41
C ALA A 298 -3.28 23.79 -8.86
N THR A 299 -2.19 23.38 -9.44
CA THR A 299 -0.88 24.02 -9.26
C THR A 299 -0.89 25.35 -9.95
#